data_84774e37aa660e1a2b193dc0621f96b9
#
_entry.id   84774e37aa660e1a2b193dc0621f96b9
#
_cell.length_a   1.000
_cell.length_b   1.000
_cell.length_c   1.000
_cell.angle_alpha   90.00
_cell.angle_beta   90.00
_cell.angle_gamma   90.00
#
_symmetry.space_group_name_H-M   'P 1'
#
loop_
_entity.id
_entity.type
_entity.pdbx_description
1 polymer ?
#
loop_
_entity_poly.entity_id
_entity_poly.type
_entity_poly.pdbx_seq_one_letter_code
_entity_poly.pdbx_strand_id
1 'polypeptide(L)'
;DVKALEEYLEKDHDFKYAALVHCDTPSGMLNDVSKLCPLLKKYGILTLVDSVSAMFGEEMRVDDYRIDLLCGGSQKAVSAPPGLSFVTISDDAYKAMRSRKTPVASFYANILAFDGYYEKQWFPYTMPISDIYGLRQAFDNIKNDPGMLERHAKIGEAVRGAVVEAGLELYQETGFS
;
A
#
# COMPACT_ATOMS: atom_id res chain seq x y z
N ASP A 1 -11.22 9.37 -9.99
CA ASP A 1 -11.21 9.31 -11.45
C ASP A 1 -9.88 9.82 -11.97
N VAL A 2 -9.18 9.01 -12.79
CA VAL A 2 -7.85 9.31 -13.35
C VAL A 2 -7.89 10.55 -14.24
N LYS A 3 -8.95 10.69 -15.06
CA LYS A 3 -9.10 11.83 -15.98
C LYS A 3 -9.27 13.15 -15.21
N ALA A 4 -10.09 13.13 -14.16
CA ALA A 4 -10.28 14.33 -13.33
C ALA A 4 -8.98 14.73 -12.62
N LEU A 5 -8.18 13.76 -12.18
CA LEU A 5 -6.86 14.04 -11.63
C LEU A 5 -5.92 14.64 -12.68
N GLU A 6 -5.89 14.11 -13.91
CA GLU A 6 -5.06 14.64 -14.98
C GLU A 6 -5.43 16.10 -15.32
N GLU A 7 -6.72 16.38 -15.49
CA GLU A 7 -7.24 17.74 -15.74
C GLU A 7 -6.90 18.72 -14.60
N TYR A 8 -6.82 18.23 -13.36
CA TYR A 8 -6.39 19.04 -12.23
C TYR A 8 -4.88 19.31 -12.27
N LEU A 9 -4.07 18.27 -12.49
CA LEU A 9 -2.61 18.38 -12.52
C LEU A 9 -2.08 19.21 -13.70
N GLU A 10 -2.82 19.32 -14.80
CA GLU A 10 -2.50 20.23 -15.89
C GLU A 10 -2.55 21.70 -15.44
N LYS A 11 -3.38 22.01 -14.45
CA LYS A 11 -3.57 23.38 -13.94
C LYS A 11 -2.69 23.70 -12.74
N ASP A 12 -2.54 22.72 -11.86
CA ASP A 12 -1.75 22.84 -10.62
C ASP A 12 -1.12 21.49 -10.28
N HIS A 13 0.20 21.43 -10.28
CA HIS A 13 0.99 20.26 -9.94
C HIS A 13 2.16 20.58 -8.99
N ASP A 14 2.11 21.73 -8.31
CA ASP A 14 3.13 22.12 -7.31
C ASP A 14 2.94 21.35 -6.00
N PHE A 15 3.02 20.01 -6.08
CA PHE A 15 2.93 19.11 -4.94
C PHE A 15 4.22 18.30 -4.79
N LYS A 16 4.66 18.11 -3.56
CA LYS A 16 5.84 17.28 -3.26
C LYS A 16 5.50 15.79 -3.25
N TYR A 17 4.31 15.45 -2.75
CA TYR A 17 3.82 14.07 -2.67
C TYR A 17 2.30 14.04 -2.70
N ALA A 18 1.76 12.89 -3.09
CA ALA A 18 0.34 12.55 -3.00
C ALA A 18 0.18 11.29 -2.14
N ALA A 19 -0.75 11.34 -1.19
CA ALA A 19 -1.16 10.18 -0.41
C ALA A 19 -2.44 9.58 -1.01
N LEU A 20 -2.42 8.29 -1.27
CA LEU A 20 -3.51 7.53 -1.88
C LEU A 20 -3.87 6.35 -0.98
N VAL A 21 -5.16 6.05 -0.86
CA VAL A 21 -5.64 4.79 -0.27
C VAL A 21 -5.93 3.82 -1.41
N HIS A 22 -5.35 2.61 -1.38
CA HIS A 22 -5.59 1.60 -2.40
C HIS A 22 -7.00 1.02 -2.27
N CYS A 23 -7.34 0.50 -1.09
CA CYS A 23 -8.70 0.05 -0.78
C CYS A 23 -9.20 0.72 0.50
N ASP A 24 -10.23 1.55 0.38
CA ASP A 24 -10.86 2.21 1.52
C ASP A 24 -11.80 1.25 2.25
N THR A 25 -11.43 0.85 3.45
CA THR A 25 -12.14 -0.17 4.23
C THR A 25 -13.61 0.21 4.52
N PRO A 26 -13.95 1.46 4.92
CA PRO A 26 -15.34 1.82 5.23
C PRO A 26 -16.28 1.77 4.02
N SER A 27 -15.81 2.16 2.85
CA SER A 27 -16.65 2.22 1.64
C SER A 27 -16.49 1.00 0.73
N GLY A 28 -15.41 0.21 0.90
CA GLY A 28 -15.05 -0.86 -0.01
C GLY A 28 -14.53 -0.36 -1.37
N MET A 29 -14.23 0.93 -1.50
CA MET A 29 -13.77 1.51 -2.76
C MET A 29 -12.33 1.12 -3.05
N LEU A 30 -12.10 0.55 -4.23
CA LEU A 30 -10.78 0.23 -4.76
C LEU A 30 -10.32 1.31 -5.73
N ASN A 31 -9.20 1.95 -5.44
CA ASN A 31 -8.60 2.96 -6.31
C ASN A 31 -7.56 2.34 -7.25
N ASP A 32 -7.60 2.72 -8.52
CA ASP A 32 -6.67 2.23 -9.54
C ASP A 32 -5.29 2.89 -9.40
N VAL A 33 -4.52 2.40 -8.44
CA VAL A 33 -3.16 2.90 -8.17
C VAL A 33 -2.20 2.61 -9.34
N SER A 34 -2.53 1.62 -10.20
CA SER A 34 -1.74 1.29 -11.38
C SER A 34 -1.75 2.41 -12.43
N LYS A 35 -2.79 3.25 -12.43
CA LYS A 35 -2.92 4.43 -13.31
C LYS A 35 -2.63 5.74 -12.58
N LEU A 36 -3.08 5.86 -11.33
CA LEU A 36 -2.92 7.10 -10.55
C LEU A 36 -1.44 7.38 -10.24
N CYS A 37 -0.67 6.39 -9.81
CA CYS A 37 0.73 6.61 -9.44
C CYS A 37 1.61 6.98 -10.64
N PRO A 38 1.56 6.30 -11.81
CA PRO A 38 2.33 6.73 -12.98
C PRO A 38 1.95 8.14 -13.46
N LEU A 39 0.68 8.53 -13.36
CA LEU A 39 0.22 9.88 -13.69
C LEU A 39 0.87 10.91 -12.76
N LEU A 40 0.84 10.71 -11.45
CA LEU A 40 1.48 11.60 -10.47
C LEU A 40 2.99 11.70 -10.71
N LYS A 41 3.65 10.58 -11.01
CA LYS A 41 5.08 10.55 -11.33
C LYS A 41 5.44 11.34 -12.60
N LYS A 42 4.54 11.42 -13.60
CA LYS A 42 4.70 12.26 -14.80
C LYS A 42 4.90 13.74 -14.44
N TYR A 43 4.29 14.20 -13.35
CA TYR A 43 4.39 15.56 -12.83
C TYR A 43 5.46 15.73 -11.73
N GLY A 44 6.28 14.70 -11.48
CA GLY A 44 7.34 14.76 -10.46
C GLY A 44 6.86 14.64 -9.02
N ILE A 45 5.61 14.23 -8.81
CA ILE A 45 5.00 14.09 -7.49
C ILE A 45 5.33 12.70 -6.94
N LEU A 46 5.88 12.63 -5.73
CA LEU A 46 6.11 11.36 -5.04
C LEU A 46 4.79 10.74 -4.59
N THR A 47 4.68 9.41 -4.67
CA THR A 47 3.46 8.69 -4.33
C THR A 47 3.62 7.95 -2.99
N LEU A 48 2.64 8.09 -2.11
CA LEU A 48 2.50 7.30 -0.89
C LEU A 48 1.17 6.54 -0.97
N VAL A 49 1.22 5.21 -1.00
CA VAL A 49 0.05 4.36 -1.12
C VAL A 49 -0.19 3.60 0.19
N ASP A 50 -1.33 3.84 0.80
CA ASP A 50 -1.85 2.99 1.86
C ASP A 50 -2.53 1.77 1.22
N SER A 51 -1.87 0.62 1.30
CA SER A 51 -2.37 -0.66 0.80
C SER A 51 -2.65 -1.66 1.92
N VAL A 52 -2.83 -1.18 3.14
CA VAL A 52 -3.06 -2.05 4.30
C VAL A 52 -4.22 -3.01 4.06
N SER A 53 -5.33 -2.55 3.48
CA SER A 53 -6.51 -3.38 3.21
C SER A 53 -6.46 -4.13 1.89
N ALA A 54 -5.61 -3.74 0.94
CA ALA A 54 -5.55 -4.35 -0.38
C ALA A 54 -4.33 -5.29 -0.58
N MET A 55 -3.22 -5.02 0.09
CA MET A 55 -1.97 -5.79 -0.07
C MET A 55 -2.20 -7.29 0.12
N PHE A 56 -1.80 -8.10 -0.88
CA PHE A 56 -2.02 -9.54 -1.00
C PHE A 56 -3.49 -9.97 -1.16
N GLY A 57 -4.46 -9.06 -1.12
CA GLY A 57 -5.84 -9.30 -1.51
C GLY A 57 -6.10 -8.90 -2.96
N GLU A 58 -5.37 -7.90 -3.43
CA GLU A 58 -5.40 -7.36 -4.78
C GLU A 58 -4.01 -7.43 -5.43
N GLU A 59 -3.97 -7.38 -6.77
CA GLU A 59 -2.71 -7.35 -7.50
C GLU A 59 -1.93 -6.08 -7.15
N MET A 60 -0.63 -6.24 -6.87
CA MET A 60 0.27 -5.14 -6.56
C MET A 60 1.62 -5.34 -7.23
N ARG A 61 2.00 -4.41 -8.10
CA ARG A 61 3.30 -4.37 -8.78
C ARG A 61 3.96 -3.02 -8.50
N VAL A 62 4.67 -2.94 -7.38
CA VAL A 62 5.20 -1.67 -6.85
C VAL A 62 6.03 -0.92 -7.88
N ASP A 63 6.95 -1.61 -8.56
CA ASP A 63 7.84 -1.01 -9.54
C ASP A 63 7.11 -0.61 -10.83
N ASP A 64 6.26 -1.50 -11.37
CA ASP A 64 5.49 -1.24 -12.58
C ASP A 64 4.51 -0.07 -12.38
N TYR A 65 3.90 0.02 -11.19
CA TYR A 65 2.97 1.11 -10.81
C TYR A 65 3.71 2.37 -10.38
N ARG A 66 5.06 2.34 -10.30
CA ARG A 66 5.93 3.47 -9.95
C ARG A 66 5.59 4.08 -8.59
N ILE A 67 5.28 3.22 -7.62
CA ILE A 67 4.95 3.63 -6.25
C ILE A 67 6.24 3.98 -5.50
N ASP A 68 6.29 5.16 -4.90
CA ASP A 68 7.47 5.60 -4.15
C ASP A 68 7.48 5.08 -2.71
N LEU A 69 6.32 5.09 -2.06
CA LEU A 69 6.12 4.58 -0.72
C LEU A 69 4.85 3.75 -0.70
N LEU A 70 4.96 2.49 -0.30
CA LEU A 70 3.81 1.62 -0.08
C LEU A 70 3.81 1.18 1.37
N CYS A 71 2.68 1.29 2.06
CA CYS A 71 2.52 0.72 3.39
C CYS A 71 1.47 -0.39 3.41
N GLY A 72 1.75 -1.39 4.24
CA GLY A 72 0.89 -2.54 4.49
C GLY A 72 0.96 -2.98 5.94
N GLY A 73 0.09 -3.90 6.33
CA GLY A 73 0.03 -4.46 7.68
C GLY A 73 -0.08 -5.98 7.67
N SER A 74 0.45 -6.60 8.71
CA SER A 74 0.51 -8.07 8.82
C SER A 74 -0.86 -8.74 9.02
N GLN A 75 -1.85 -8.03 9.60
CA GLN A 75 -3.12 -8.58 10.09
C GLN A 75 -4.26 -8.62 9.07
N LYS A 76 -4.04 -8.16 7.84
CA LYS A 76 -5.07 -8.15 6.78
C LYS A 76 -4.97 -9.41 5.90
N ALA A 77 -5.05 -9.31 4.59
CA ALA A 77 -4.97 -10.46 3.68
C ALA A 77 -3.67 -11.28 3.81
N VAL A 78 -2.61 -10.69 4.34
CA VAL A 78 -1.37 -11.39 4.73
C VAL A 78 -1.65 -12.52 5.73
N SER A 79 -2.69 -12.38 6.58
CA SER A 79 -3.11 -13.40 7.56
C SER A 79 -2.05 -13.77 8.60
N ALA A 80 -1.21 -12.79 8.98
CA ALA A 80 -0.27 -12.90 10.08
C ALA A 80 -0.81 -12.21 11.36
N PRO A 81 -0.22 -12.43 12.54
CA PRO A 81 -0.58 -11.68 13.75
C PRO A 81 -0.45 -10.16 13.56
N PRO A 82 -1.30 -9.35 14.24
CA PRO A 82 -1.14 -7.90 14.25
C PRO A 82 0.14 -7.51 14.99
N GLY A 83 0.82 -6.45 14.55
CA GLY A 83 2.02 -5.93 15.20
C GLY A 83 3.14 -5.53 14.25
N LEU A 84 3.07 -5.91 12.98
CA LEU A 84 4.06 -5.55 11.98
C LEU A 84 3.48 -4.69 10.87
N SER A 85 4.24 -3.69 10.46
CA SER A 85 3.98 -2.88 9.26
C SER A 85 5.05 -3.14 8.22
N PHE A 86 4.67 -3.08 6.95
CA PHE A 86 5.60 -3.13 5.82
C PHE A 86 5.68 -1.76 5.18
N VAL A 87 6.86 -1.37 4.77
CA VAL A 87 7.06 -0.17 3.97
C VAL A 87 8.03 -0.50 2.85
N THR A 88 7.63 -0.30 1.61
CA THR A 88 8.56 -0.26 0.48
C THR A 88 8.94 1.18 0.19
N ILE A 89 10.16 1.40 -0.26
CA ILE A 89 10.70 2.75 -0.46
C ILE A 89 11.45 2.76 -1.78
N SER A 90 11.05 3.63 -2.72
CA SER A 90 11.80 3.85 -3.97
C SER A 90 13.07 4.63 -3.71
N ASP A 91 14.02 4.55 -4.66
CA ASP A 91 15.25 5.36 -4.62
C ASP A 91 14.95 6.86 -4.58
N ASP A 92 13.90 7.32 -5.28
CA ASP A 92 13.50 8.72 -5.30
C ASP A 92 12.96 9.17 -3.93
N ALA A 93 12.11 8.35 -3.30
CA ALA A 93 11.62 8.63 -1.95
C ALA A 93 12.79 8.62 -0.94
N TYR A 94 13.69 7.66 -1.06
CA TYR A 94 14.85 7.58 -0.18
C TYR A 94 15.78 8.79 -0.31
N LYS A 95 16.07 9.25 -1.56
CA LYS A 95 16.81 10.49 -1.82
C LYS A 95 16.10 11.70 -1.21
N ALA A 96 14.78 11.81 -1.39
CA ALA A 96 13.99 12.90 -0.82
C ALA A 96 14.06 12.91 0.71
N MET A 97 13.97 11.75 1.37
CA MET A 97 14.11 11.65 2.83
C MET A 97 15.49 12.13 3.30
N ARG A 98 16.57 11.72 2.63
CA ARG A 98 17.94 12.12 2.98
C ARG A 98 18.25 13.59 2.69
N SER A 99 17.60 14.20 1.71
CA SER A 99 17.79 15.60 1.35
C SER A 99 17.08 16.59 2.28
N ARG A 100 16.36 16.12 3.30
CA ARG A 100 15.66 16.99 4.27
C ARG A 100 16.62 17.92 4.98
N LYS A 101 16.23 19.19 5.06
CA LYS A 101 16.99 20.24 5.80
C LYS A 101 16.71 20.21 7.29
N THR A 102 15.60 19.62 7.71
CA THR A 102 15.19 19.50 9.11
C THR A 102 15.15 18.04 9.53
N PRO A 103 15.61 17.68 10.74
CA PRO A 103 15.55 16.31 11.23
C PRO A 103 14.10 15.85 11.39
N VAL A 104 13.90 14.53 11.34
CA VAL A 104 12.62 13.92 11.70
C VAL A 104 12.45 14.03 13.22
N ALA A 105 11.32 14.59 13.67
CA ALA A 105 11.06 14.85 15.08
C ALA A 105 10.76 13.58 15.91
N SER A 106 10.64 12.41 15.27
CA SER A 106 10.37 11.14 15.92
C SER A 106 11.52 10.17 15.69
N PHE A 107 11.95 9.50 16.75
CA PHE A 107 12.89 8.38 16.61
C PHE A 107 12.19 7.13 16.06
N TYR A 108 11.05 6.75 16.64
CA TYR A 108 10.32 5.53 16.28
C TYR A 108 9.74 5.55 14.86
N ALA A 109 9.17 6.68 14.45
CA ALA A 109 8.60 6.85 13.11
C ALA A 109 9.64 7.32 12.06
N ASN A 110 10.92 7.27 12.36
CA ASN A 110 11.98 7.63 11.44
C ASN A 110 12.50 6.41 10.69
N ILE A 111 12.06 6.21 9.46
CA ILE A 111 12.48 5.09 8.61
C ILE A 111 14.00 5.08 8.42
N LEU A 112 14.66 6.25 8.33
CA LEU A 112 16.10 6.35 8.18
C LEU A 112 16.88 5.85 9.41
N ALA A 113 16.22 5.61 10.55
CA ALA A 113 16.86 4.97 11.70
C ALA A 113 17.30 3.51 11.39
N PHE A 114 16.71 2.89 10.38
CA PHE A 114 17.11 1.55 9.91
C PHE A 114 18.23 1.58 8.86
N ASP A 115 18.75 2.75 8.51
CA ASP A 115 19.75 2.88 7.44
C ASP A 115 21.03 2.11 7.77
N GLY A 116 21.38 1.16 6.90
CA GLY A 116 22.52 0.27 7.09
C GLY A 116 22.42 -0.68 8.29
N TYR A 117 21.20 -0.99 8.75
CA TYR A 117 20.97 -1.85 9.91
C TYR A 117 21.57 -3.26 9.72
N TYR A 118 21.51 -3.79 8.53
CA TYR A 118 21.99 -5.12 8.20
C TYR A 118 23.53 -5.19 8.25
N GLU A 119 24.20 -4.25 7.61
CA GLU A 119 25.67 -4.15 7.60
C GLU A 119 26.24 -3.86 8.97
N LYS A 120 25.54 -3.02 9.75
CA LYS A 120 25.91 -2.69 11.12
C LYS A 120 25.52 -3.76 12.14
N GLN A 121 24.71 -4.74 11.73
CA GLN A 121 24.10 -5.76 12.61
C GLN A 121 23.44 -5.14 13.83
N TRP A 122 22.68 -4.07 13.60
CA TRP A 122 22.05 -3.27 14.62
C TRP A 122 20.62 -2.90 14.20
N PHE A 123 19.76 -2.73 15.17
CA PHE A 123 18.38 -2.26 14.95
C PHE A 123 18.02 -1.23 16.03
N PRO A 124 17.17 -0.24 15.70
CA PRO A 124 16.93 0.90 16.57
C PRO A 124 16.14 0.57 17.85
N TYR A 125 15.37 -0.52 17.87
CA TYR A 125 14.56 -0.95 19.02
C TYR A 125 14.29 -2.46 18.95
N THR A 126 13.83 -3.04 20.07
CA THR A 126 13.55 -4.47 20.17
C THR A 126 12.53 -4.91 19.13
N MET A 127 12.88 -5.93 18.36
CA MET A 127 12.03 -6.51 17.32
C MET A 127 11.10 -7.59 17.91
N PRO A 128 9.82 -7.64 17.47
CA PRO A 128 8.85 -8.64 17.92
C PRO A 128 9.09 -9.97 17.18
N ILE A 129 10.04 -10.76 17.68
CA ILE A 129 10.52 -11.96 16.99
C ILE A 129 9.41 -12.99 16.74
N SER A 130 8.49 -13.17 17.69
CA SER A 130 7.34 -14.08 17.51
C SER A 130 6.46 -13.69 16.33
N ASP A 131 6.19 -12.39 16.19
CA ASP A 131 5.37 -11.87 15.08
C ASP A 131 6.10 -12.00 13.75
N ILE A 132 7.43 -11.83 13.74
CA ILE A 132 8.27 -12.04 12.55
C ILE A 132 8.22 -13.50 12.10
N TYR A 133 8.26 -14.48 13.01
CA TYR A 133 8.09 -15.89 12.66
C TYR A 133 6.69 -16.18 12.12
N GLY A 134 5.64 -15.61 12.73
CA GLY A 134 4.27 -15.71 12.23
C GLY A 134 4.12 -15.11 10.83
N LEU A 135 4.72 -13.94 10.60
CA LEU A 135 4.75 -13.30 9.29
C LEU A 135 5.49 -14.14 8.24
N ARG A 136 6.63 -14.71 8.58
CA ARG A 136 7.37 -15.60 7.69
C ARG A 136 6.50 -16.78 7.24
N GLN A 137 5.80 -17.42 8.18
CA GLN A 137 4.89 -18.53 7.85
C GLN A 137 3.74 -18.06 6.94
N ALA A 138 3.19 -16.86 7.18
CA ALA A 138 2.16 -16.28 6.32
C ALA A 138 2.66 -16.06 4.89
N PHE A 139 3.87 -15.54 4.71
CA PHE A 139 4.48 -15.39 3.38
C PHE A 139 4.76 -16.73 2.70
N ASP A 140 5.19 -17.74 3.45
CA ASP A 140 5.37 -19.09 2.91
C ASP A 140 4.02 -19.66 2.43
N ASN A 141 2.93 -19.43 3.16
CA ASN A 141 1.59 -19.83 2.76
C ASN A 141 1.15 -19.10 1.46
N ILE A 142 1.31 -17.77 1.39
CA ILE A 142 0.99 -16.96 0.21
C ILE A 142 1.78 -17.44 -1.01
N LYS A 143 3.08 -17.66 -0.86
CA LYS A 143 3.94 -18.14 -1.94
C LYS A 143 3.51 -19.51 -2.49
N ASN A 144 2.94 -20.35 -1.64
CA ASN A 144 2.48 -21.68 -2.01
C ASN A 144 1.01 -21.72 -2.46
N ASP A 145 0.32 -20.58 -2.53
CA ASP A 145 -1.07 -20.44 -2.95
C ASP A 145 -1.21 -19.54 -4.19
N PRO A 146 -0.90 -20.02 -5.37
CA PRO A 146 -0.96 -19.22 -6.61
C PRO A 146 -2.39 -18.78 -6.97
N GLY A 147 -3.43 -19.43 -6.39
CA GLY A 147 -4.83 -19.10 -6.63
C GLY A 147 -5.41 -18.05 -5.67
N MET A 148 -4.61 -17.48 -4.79
CA MET A 148 -5.11 -16.61 -3.71
C MET A 148 -5.84 -15.37 -4.23
N LEU A 149 -5.28 -14.63 -5.17
CA LEU A 149 -5.91 -13.43 -5.73
C LEU A 149 -7.21 -13.74 -6.48
N GLU A 150 -7.21 -14.82 -7.29
CA GLU A 150 -8.42 -15.25 -8.00
C GLU A 150 -9.53 -15.64 -7.02
N ARG A 151 -9.18 -16.32 -5.92
CA ARG A 151 -10.14 -16.68 -4.86
C ARG A 151 -10.70 -15.45 -4.16
N HIS A 152 -9.88 -14.44 -3.85
CA HIS A 152 -10.33 -13.18 -3.27
C HIS A 152 -11.29 -12.45 -4.20
N ALA A 153 -10.97 -12.34 -5.48
CA ALA A 153 -11.85 -11.72 -6.48
C ALA A 153 -13.23 -12.43 -6.56
N LYS A 154 -13.23 -13.76 -6.63
CA LYS A 154 -14.49 -14.56 -6.65
C LYS A 154 -15.33 -14.38 -5.39
N ILE A 155 -14.69 -14.34 -4.22
CA ILE A 155 -15.39 -14.11 -2.94
C ILE A 155 -15.98 -12.70 -2.92
N GLY A 156 -15.21 -11.68 -3.30
CA GLY A 156 -15.67 -10.30 -3.37
C GLY A 156 -16.87 -10.15 -4.30
N GLU A 157 -16.82 -10.76 -5.50
CA GLU A 157 -17.94 -10.75 -6.45
C GLU A 157 -19.18 -11.42 -5.88
N ALA A 158 -19.02 -12.60 -5.27
CA ALA A 158 -20.14 -13.32 -4.66
C ALA A 158 -20.78 -12.52 -3.52
N VAL A 159 -20.00 -11.86 -2.67
CA VAL A 159 -20.51 -11.01 -1.59
C VAL A 159 -21.29 -9.81 -2.15
N ARG A 160 -20.75 -9.12 -3.15
CA ARG A 160 -21.43 -8.00 -3.81
C ARG A 160 -22.74 -8.44 -4.45
N GLY A 161 -22.74 -9.58 -5.14
CA GLY A 161 -23.96 -10.17 -5.72
C GLY A 161 -25.03 -10.45 -4.65
N ALA A 162 -24.65 -11.08 -3.55
CA ALA A 162 -25.56 -11.36 -2.44
C ALA A 162 -26.14 -10.09 -1.79
N VAL A 163 -25.35 -9.03 -1.67
CA VAL A 163 -25.79 -7.72 -1.16
C VAL A 163 -26.87 -7.11 -2.05
N VAL A 164 -26.66 -7.14 -3.38
CA VAL A 164 -27.64 -6.65 -4.37
C VAL A 164 -28.91 -7.51 -4.38
N GLU A 165 -28.77 -8.84 -4.34
CA GLU A 165 -29.92 -9.77 -4.24
C GLU A 165 -30.74 -9.56 -2.97
N ALA A 166 -30.12 -9.13 -1.88
CA ALA A 166 -30.80 -8.76 -0.64
C ALA A 166 -31.51 -7.38 -0.71
N GLY A 167 -31.49 -6.71 -1.86
CA GLY A 167 -32.13 -5.42 -2.08
C GLY A 167 -31.37 -4.21 -1.53
N LEU A 168 -30.06 -4.37 -1.26
CA LEU A 168 -29.19 -3.28 -0.86
C LEU A 168 -28.45 -2.71 -2.08
N GLU A 169 -28.06 -1.45 -1.99
CA GLU A 169 -27.26 -0.78 -3.02
C GLU A 169 -25.78 -0.78 -2.64
N LEU A 170 -24.91 -0.96 -3.64
CA LEU A 170 -23.48 -0.80 -3.46
C LEU A 170 -23.15 0.70 -3.46
N TYR A 171 -22.30 1.12 -2.54
CA TYR A 171 -21.84 2.51 -2.45
C TYR A 171 -20.94 2.91 -3.63
N GLN A 172 -20.07 1.99 -4.04
CA GLN A 172 -19.12 2.20 -5.11
C GLN A 172 -19.71 1.89 -6.50
N GLU A 173 -19.21 2.59 -7.52
CA GLU A 173 -19.52 2.28 -8.90
C GLU A 173 -18.91 0.95 -9.33
N THR A 174 -19.53 0.29 -10.32
CA THR A 174 -19.02 -0.97 -10.88
C THR A 174 -17.58 -0.80 -11.40
N GLY A 175 -16.68 -1.67 -10.97
CA GLY A 175 -15.26 -1.64 -11.33
C GLY A 175 -14.35 -0.91 -10.33
N PHE A 176 -14.91 -0.38 -9.23
CA PHE A 176 -14.17 0.28 -8.14
C PHE A 176 -14.38 -0.43 -6.79
N SER A 177 -14.63 -1.73 -6.82
CA SER A 177 -14.88 -2.53 -5.59
C SER A 177 -14.22 -3.89 -5.68
#